data_1dbc462e723f342350afcffac883d065
#
_entry.id   1dbc462e723f342350afcffac883d065
#
_cell.length_a   1.000
_cell.length_b   1.000
_cell.length_c   1.000
_cell.angle_alpha   90.00
_cell.angle_beta   90.00
_cell.angle_gamma   90.00
#
_symmetry.space_group_name_H-M   'P 1'
#
loop_
_entity.id
_entity.type
_entity.pdbx_description
1 polymer ?
#
loop_
_entity_poly.entity_id
_entity_poly.type
_entity_poly.pdbx_seq_one_letter_code
_entity_poly.pdbx_strand_id
1 'polypeptide(L)'
;TLFSDISFVINEKDRIALMGKNGAGKSTLLKILAGVRQPTRGKVSAPKDCVVAYLPQHLMTEDGRTVFDETAQAFAHLHEMEAQIDRLNKELETRTDYESDSYMALIEEVSALSEKFYSIDATNYEEDVEKSLLGLGFTREDFQRQTSDFSGGWRMRIELAKLLLQKPDVLLLDEP
;
A
#
# COMPACT_ATOMS: atom_id res chain seq x y z
N THR A 1 0.53 -13.91 -27.28
CA THR A 1 1.52 -13.98 -26.19
C THR A 1 2.36 -12.71 -26.22
N LEU A 2 2.38 -11.94 -25.16
CA LEU A 2 3.19 -10.71 -25.07
C LEU A 2 4.66 -11.03 -24.76
N PHE A 3 4.88 -12.04 -23.92
CA PHE A 3 6.20 -12.53 -23.53
C PHE A 3 6.10 -13.99 -23.03
N SER A 4 7.19 -14.70 -23.07
CA SER A 4 7.31 -16.07 -22.56
C SER A 4 8.71 -16.32 -22.01
N ASP A 5 8.82 -17.36 -21.20
CA ASP A 5 10.09 -17.84 -20.65
C ASP A 5 10.90 -16.79 -19.87
N ILE A 6 10.17 -15.95 -19.11
CA ILE A 6 10.77 -14.96 -18.22
C ILE A 6 10.95 -15.59 -16.83
N SER A 7 12.18 -15.57 -16.34
CA SER A 7 12.51 -15.99 -14.98
C SER A 7 13.57 -15.06 -14.42
N PHE A 8 13.29 -14.49 -13.24
CA PHE A 8 14.23 -13.64 -12.53
C PHE A 8 13.89 -13.58 -11.04
N VAL A 9 14.83 -13.08 -10.25
CA VAL A 9 14.71 -12.90 -8.81
C VAL A 9 14.97 -11.43 -8.47
N ILE A 10 14.16 -10.87 -7.60
CA ILE A 10 14.36 -9.53 -7.03
C ILE A 10 14.87 -9.73 -5.61
N ASN A 11 16.05 -9.19 -5.30
CA ASN A 11 16.65 -9.25 -3.98
C ASN A 11 16.47 -7.93 -3.24
N GLU A 12 16.73 -7.95 -1.94
CA GLU A 12 16.75 -6.73 -1.13
C GLU A 12 17.68 -5.67 -1.73
N LYS A 13 17.21 -4.42 -1.73
CA LYS A 13 17.91 -3.24 -2.26
C LYS A 13 18.12 -3.24 -3.78
N ASP A 14 17.59 -4.21 -4.50
CA ASP A 14 17.64 -4.18 -5.95
C ASP A 14 16.86 -2.99 -6.51
N ARG A 15 17.43 -2.36 -7.54
CA ARG A 15 16.78 -1.34 -8.37
C ARG A 15 16.81 -1.82 -9.78
N ILE A 16 15.66 -2.25 -10.30
CA ILE A 16 15.53 -2.88 -11.60
C ILE A 16 14.72 -1.97 -12.52
N ALA A 17 15.24 -1.70 -13.70
CA ALA A 17 14.51 -1.01 -14.76
C ALA A 17 14.01 -2.03 -15.80
N LEU A 18 12.73 -1.97 -16.09
CA LEU A 18 12.09 -2.76 -17.12
C LEU A 18 12.01 -1.92 -18.40
N MET A 19 12.80 -2.33 -19.40
CA MET A 19 12.93 -1.60 -20.67
C MET A 19 12.29 -2.36 -21.82
N GLY A 20 11.71 -1.65 -22.74
CA GLY A 20 11.11 -2.22 -23.96
C GLY A 20 10.27 -1.19 -24.72
N LYS A 21 9.91 -1.52 -25.93
CA LYS A 21 9.01 -0.69 -26.74
C LYS A 21 7.60 -0.63 -26.13
N ASN A 22 6.85 0.40 -26.47
CA ASN A 22 5.42 0.46 -26.11
C ASN A 22 4.70 -0.77 -26.70
N GLY A 23 3.85 -1.40 -25.87
CA GLY A 23 3.17 -2.63 -26.25
C GLY A 23 3.97 -3.91 -26.05
N ALA A 24 5.21 -3.85 -25.52
CA ALA A 24 6.02 -5.04 -25.23
C ALA A 24 5.54 -5.86 -24.03
N GLY A 25 4.61 -5.34 -23.25
CA GLY A 25 4.05 -6.03 -22.07
C GLY A 25 4.64 -5.61 -20.74
N LYS A 26 5.33 -4.46 -20.66
CA LYS A 26 5.91 -3.94 -19.41
C LYS A 26 4.87 -3.76 -18.31
N SER A 27 3.79 -3.03 -18.59
CA SER A 27 2.69 -2.83 -17.65
C SER A 27 2.00 -4.13 -17.27
N THR A 28 1.88 -5.07 -18.21
CA THR A 28 1.32 -6.39 -17.95
C THR A 28 2.19 -7.19 -16.98
N LEU A 29 3.51 -7.14 -17.14
CA LEU A 29 4.43 -7.81 -16.23
C LEU A 29 4.35 -7.21 -14.82
N LEU A 30 4.32 -5.89 -14.70
CA LEU A 30 4.16 -5.22 -13.41
C LEU A 30 2.84 -5.59 -12.72
N LYS A 31 1.75 -5.68 -13.45
CA LYS A 31 0.45 -6.13 -12.93
C LYS A 31 0.48 -7.58 -12.45
N ILE A 32 1.23 -8.45 -13.14
CA ILE A 32 1.42 -9.84 -12.71
C ILE A 32 2.23 -9.90 -11.42
N LEU A 33 3.33 -9.14 -11.33
CA LEU A 33 4.15 -9.06 -10.12
C LEU A 33 3.38 -8.49 -8.93
N ALA A 34 2.49 -7.54 -9.18
CA ALA A 34 1.62 -6.93 -8.16
C ALA A 34 0.45 -7.83 -7.73
N GLY A 35 0.22 -8.94 -8.42
CA GLY A 35 -0.93 -9.82 -8.16
C GLY A 35 -2.27 -9.30 -8.72
N VAL A 36 -2.25 -8.21 -9.47
CA VAL A 36 -3.46 -7.63 -10.11
C VAL A 36 -3.92 -8.47 -11.29
N ARG A 37 -3.00 -9.19 -11.91
CA ARG A 37 -3.28 -10.06 -13.05
C ARG A 37 -2.59 -11.41 -12.88
N GLN A 38 -3.26 -12.47 -13.26
CA GLN A 38 -2.68 -13.81 -13.26
C GLN A 38 -1.88 -14.08 -14.55
N PRO A 39 -0.72 -14.75 -14.47
CA PRO A 39 -0.02 -15.21 -15.67
C PRO A 39 -0.77 -16.38 -16.32
N THR A 40 -0.64 -16.53 -17.63
CA THR A 40 -1.19 -17.69 -18.35
C THR A 40 -0.49 -18.98 -17.93
N ARG A 41 0.81 -18.91 -17.68
CA ARG A 41 1.65 -20.01 -17.16
C ARG A 41 2.70 -19.43 -16.22
N GLY A 42 3.22 -20.24 -15.33
CA GLY A 42 4.22 -19.83 -14.36
C GLY A 42 3.61 -19.30 -13.08
N LYS A 43 4.47 -18.83 -12.19
CA LYS A 43 4.07 -18.31 -10.89
C LYS A 43 4.98 -17.18 -10.43
N VAL A 44 4.43 -16.32 -9.59
CA VAL A 44 5.16 -15.33 -8.81
C VAL A 44 5.19 -15.83 -7.37
N SER A 45 6.38 -15.91 -6.79
CA SER A 45 6.57 -16.32 -5.40
C SER A 45 7.22 -15.20 -4.61
N ALA A 46 6.68 -14.91 -3.43
CA ALA A 46 7.24 -13.94 -2.49
C ALA A 46 7.11 -14.48 -1.06
N PRO A 47 7.94 -14.01 -0.11
CA PRO A 47 7.74 -14.29 1.31
C PRO A 47 6.33 -13.89 1.74
N LYS A 48 5.77 -14.63 2.71
CA LYS A 48 4.38 -14.45 3.15
C LYS A 48 4.09 -13.04 3.68
N ASP A 49 5.09 -12.40 4.27
CA ASP A 49 4.99 -11.07 4.87
C ASP A 49 5.49 -9.94 3.94
N CYS A 50 5.79 -10.25 2.69
CA CYS A 50 6.27 -9.30 1.71
C CYS A 50 5.15 -8.35 1.26
N VAL A 51 5.32 -7.06 1.52
CA VAL A 51 4.38 -6.02 1.09
C VAL A 51 4.82 -5.49 -0.27
N VAL A 52 3.99 -5.71 -1.28
CA VAL A 52 4.20 -5.21 -2.64
C VAL A 52 3.26 -4.05 -2.91
N ALA A 53 3.81 -2.89 -3.22
CA ALA A 53 3.06 -1.72 -3.64
C ALA A 53 3.21 -1.51 -5.14
N TYR A 54 2.13 -1.16 -5.81
CA TYR A 54 2.08 -0.93 -7.24
C TYR A 54 1.47 0.44 -7.56
N LEU A 55 2.21 1.25 -8.31
CA LEU A 55 1.73 2.52 -8.83
C LEU A 55 1.47 2.37 -10.33
N PRO A 56 0.21 2.33 -10.77
CA PRO A 56 -0.14 2.24 -12.18
C PRO A 56 0.20 3.55 -12.93
N GLN A 57 0.36 3.45 -14.24
CA GLN A 57 0.69 4.58 -15.12
C GLN A 57 -0.38 5.68 -15.09
N HIS A 58 -1.64 5.29 -14.99
CA HIS A 58 -2.79 6.19 -14.98
C HIS A 58 -3.61 5.96 -13.71
N LEU A 59 -3.26 6.67 -12.66
CA LEU A 59 -4.02 6.71 -11.43
C LEU A 59 -4.60 8.11 -11.25
N MET A 60 -5.89 8.19 -10.98
CA MET A 60 -6.54 9.45 -10.67
C MET A 60 -6.71 9.60 -9.17
N THR A 61 -6.12 10.64 -8.61
CA THR A 61 -6.38 11.05 -7.23
C THR A 61 -7.81 11.59 -7.13
N GLU A 62 -8.54 11.21 -6.10
CA GLU A 62 -9.86 11.75 -5.83
C GLU A 62 -9.81 13.25 -5.52
N ASP A 63 -10.79 13.99 -6.01
CA ASP A 63 -10.95 15.40 -5.70
C ASP A 63 -11.64 15.61 -4.34
N GLY A 64 -11.50 16.81 -3.81
CA GLY A 64 -12.23 17.23 -2.61
C GLY A 64 -11.42 17.17 -1.31
N ARG A 65 -10.15 16.77 -1.38
CA ARG A 65 -9.22 16.79 -0.24
C ARG A 65 -8.05 17.73 -0.50
N THR A 66 -7.43 18.19 0.57
CA THR A 66 -6.13 18.85 0.49
C THR A 66 -5.03 17.83 0.17
N VAL A 67 -3.88 18.32 -0.30
CA VAL A 67 -2.70 17.48 -0.54
C VAL A 67 -2.32 16.69 0.72
N PHE A 68 -2.33 17.34 1.88
CA PHE A 68 -2.03 16.69 3.15
C PHE A 68 -3.05 15.60 3.50
N ASP A 69 -4.34 15.91 3.45
CA ASP A 69 -5.40 14.97 3.82
C ASP A 69 -5.44 13.75 2.88
N GLU A 70 -5.22 13.97 1.60
CA GLU A 70 -5.15 12.87 0.63
C GLU A 70 -3.95 11.97 0.91
N THR A 71 -2.79 12.55 1.19
CA THR A 71 -1.59 11.78 1.52
C THR A 71 -1.76 11.00 2.84
N ALA A 72 -2.41 11.60 3.83
CA ALA A 72 -2.71 10.98 5.11
C ALA A 72 -3.66 9.77 4.99
N GLN A 73 -4.36 9.60 3.86
CA GLN A 73 -5.17 8.40 3.59
C GLN A 73 -4.33 7.11 3.59
N ALA A 74 -3.01 7.20 3.44
CA ALA A 74 -2.11 6.06 3.61
C ALA A 74 -2.24 5.39 4.99
N PHE A 75 -2.68 6.14 6.00
CA PHE A 75 -2.89 5.67 7.37
C PHE A 75 -4.36 5.31 7.67
N ALA A 76 -5.27 5.44 6.70
CA ALA A 76 -6.69 5.11 6.89
C ALA A 76 -6.89 3.66 7.36
N HIS A 77 -6.07 2.72 6.88
CA HIS A 77 -6.11 1.32 7.28
C HIS A 77 -5.81 1.11 8.78
N LEU A 78 -5.05 2.01 9.41
CA LEU A 78 -4.79 1.94 10.86
C LEU A 78 -6.06 2.20 11.66
N HIS A 79 -6.85 3.18 11.27
CA HIS A 79 -8.13 3.46 11.91
C HIS A 79 -9.14 2.32 11.72
N GLU A 80 -9.11 1.69 10.54
CA GLU A 80 -9.94 0.50 10.27
C GLU A 80 -9.51 -0.69 11.15
N MET A 81 -8.20 -0.91 11.31
CA MET A 81 -7.67 -1.95 12.19
C MET A 81 -8.06 -1.70 13.65
N GLU A 82 -7.92 -0.48 14.13
CA GLU A 82 -8.32 -0.09 15.49
C GLU A 82 -9.81 -0.36 15.73
N ALA A 83 -10.67 0.10 14.80
CA ALA A 83 -12.10 -0.15 14.87
C ALA A 83 -12.46 -1.64 14.82
N GLN A 84 -11.71 -2.44 14.08
CA GLN A 84 -11.90 -3.88 14.03
C GLN A 84 -11.48 -4.57 15.33
N ILE A 85 -10.35 -4.17 15.91
CA ILE A 85 -9.90 -4.65 17.24
C ILE A 85 -10.96 -4.35 18.30
N ASP A 86 -11.51 -3.14 18.31
CA ASP A 86 -12.55 -2.74 19.25
C ASP A 86 -13.83 -3.58 19.11
N ARG A 87 -14.25 -3.85 17.88
CA ARG A 87 -15.42 -4.70 17.61
C ARG A 87 -15.21 -6.13 18.09
N LEU A 88 -14.04 -6.70 17.80
CA LEU A 88 -13.70 -8.07 18.22
C LEU A 88 -13.57 -8.18 19.74
N ASN A 89 -13.00 -7.19 20.41
CA ASN A 89 -12.95 -7.13 21.86
C ASN A 89 -14.34 -7.06 22.50
N LYS A 90 -15.24 -6.25 21.96
CA LYS A 90 -16.64 -6.20 22.41
C LYS A 90 -17.35 -7.53 22.24
N GLU A 91 -17.10 -8.23 21.13
CA GLU A 91 -17.64 -9.56 20.90
C GLU A 91 -17.11 -10.56 21.97
N LEU A 92 -15.82 -10.53 22.28
CA LEU A 92 -15.24 -11.35 23.34
C LEU A 92 -15.85 -11.09 24.72
N GLU A 93 -16.13 -9.82 25.05
CA GLU A 93 -16.75 -9.42 26.31
C GLU A 93 -18.18 -9.96 26.47
N THR A 94 -18.89 -10.13 25.39
CA THR A 94 -20.30 -10.58 25.41
C THR A 94 -20.46 -12.11 25.33
N ARG A 95 -19.41 -12.82 24.93
CA ARG A 95 -19.45 -14.28 24.80
C ARG A 95 -19.09 -14.98 26.09
N THR A 96 -19.73 -16.13 26.33
CA THR A 96 -19.54 -16.95 27.52
C THR A 96 -19.05 -18.37 27.21
N ASP A 97 -18.88 -18.70 25.93
CA ASP A 97 -18.45 -20.01 25.44
C ASP A 97 -16.92 -20.14 25.37
N TYR A 98 -16.25 -19.90 26.50
CA TYR A 98 -14.79 -19.76 26.60
C TYR A 98 -13.98 -20.98 26.13
N GLU A 99 -14.58 -22.16 26.10
CA GLU A 99 -13.91 -23.39 25.69
C GLU A 99 -14.22 -23.77 24.22
N SER A 100 -14.99 -22.96 23.50
CA SER A 100 -15.31 -23.23 22.10
C SER A 100 -14.13 -22.92 21.17
N ASP A 101 -13.97 -23.69 20.10
CA ASP A 101 -12.97 -23.43 19.06
C ASP A 101 -13.19 -22.04 18.43
N SER A 102 -14.43 -21.63 18.29
CA SER A 102 -14.80 -20.31 17.76
C SER A 102 -14.33 -19.17 18.67
N TYR A 103 -14.43 -19.32 19.99
CA TYR A 103 -13.95 -18.33 20.95
C TYR A 103 -12.42 -18.24 20.92
N MET A 104 -11.72 -19.37 20.88
CA MET A 104 -10.27 -19.43 20.76
C MET A 104 -9.77 -18.80 19.46
N ALA A 105 -10.44 -19.08 18.34
CA ALA A 105 -10.13 -18.47 17.05
C ALA A 105 -10.28 -16.94 17.08
N LEU A 106 -11.29 -16.43 17.79
CA LEU A 106 -11.51 -14.98 17.96
C LEU A 106 -10.38 -14.34 18.77
N ILE A 107 -9.90 -15.00 19.82
CA ILE A 107 -8.74 -14.54 20.61
C ILE A 107 -7.49 -14.46 19.72
N GLU A 108 -7.24 -15.48 18.93
CA GLU A 108 -6.09 -15.52 18.02
C GLU A 108 -6.16 -14.39 16.98
N GLU A 109 -7.35 -14.13 16.43
CA GLU A 109 -7.58 -13.06 15.48
C GLU A 109 -7.30 -11.68 16.11
N VAL A 110 -7.82 -11.41 17.29
CA VAL A 110 -7.56 -10.16 18.03
C VAL A 110 -6.09 -9.99 18.34
N SER A 111 -5.43 -11.05 18.79
CA SER A 111 -4.00 -11.02 19.12
C SER A 111 -3.15 -10.71 17.90
N ALA A 112 -3.39 -11.39 16.78
CA ALA A 112 -2.65 -11.17 15.54
C ALA A 112 -2.87 -9.77 14.97
N LEU A 113 -4.11 -9.28 15.01
CA LEU A 113 -4.43 -7.93 14.52
C LEU A 113 -3.83 -6.85 15.42
N SER A 114 -3.87 -7.03 16.73
CA SER A 114 -3.26 -6.11 17.70
C SER A 114 -1.74 -6.05 17.55
N GLU A 115 -1.08 -7.20 17.40
CA GLU A 115 0.35 -7.26 17.16
C GLU A 115 0.73 -6.49 15.89
N LYS A 116 -0.01 -6.69 14.81
CA LYS A 116 0.18 -5.96 13.56
C LYS A 116 -0.05 -4.46 13.73
N PHE A 117 -1.10 -4.05 14.41
CA PHE A 117 -1.41 -2.64 14.69
C PHE A 117 -0.32 -1.95 15.49
N TYR A 118 0.12 -2.54 16.59
CA TYR A 118 1.17 -1.97 17.45
C TYR A 118 2.57 -2.04 16.84
N SER A 119 2.81 -2.88 15.83
CA SER A 119 4.08 -2.90 15.09
C SER A 119 4.24 -1.67 14.18
N ILE A 120 3.15 -0.98 13.88
CA ILE A 120 3.16 0.21 13.03
C ILE A 120 3.29 1.44 13.93
N ASP A 121 4.42 2.15 13.82
CA ASP A 121 4.64 3.40 14.55
C ASP A 121 3.86 4.53 13.87
N ALA A 122 2.63 4.75 14.32
CA ALA A 122 1.75 5.82 13.84
C ALA A 122 1.77 7.07 14.74
N THR A 123 2.67 7.12 15.72
CA THR A 123 2.70 8.18 16.75
C THR A 123 2.95 9.58 16.15
N ASN A 124 3.67 9.63 15.02
CA ASN A 124 4.05 10.86 14.34
C ASN A 124 3.65 10.84 12.85
N TYR A 125 2.46 10.33 12.52
CA TYR A 125 2.04 10.22 11.13
C TYR A 125 2.02 11.58 10.39
N GLU A 126 1.70 12.67 11.07
CA GLU A 126 1.71 14.02 10.50
C GLU A 126 3.11 14.41 10.02
N GLU A 127 4.12 14.17 10.84
CA GLU A 127 5.52 14.43 10.49
C GLU A 127 5.98 13.57 9.31
N ASP A 128 5.60 12.30 9.29
CA ASP A 128 5.92 11.39 8.19
C ASP A 128 5.27 11.82 6.88
N VAL A 129 4.00 12.26 6.92
CA VAL A 129 3.30 12.84 5.75
C VAL A 129 4.03 14.07 5.24
N GLU A 130 4.36 15.02 6.12
CA GLU A 130 5.11 16.23 5.74
C GLU A 130 6.45 15.90 5.10
N LYS A 131 7.22 15.02 5.71
CA LYS A 131 8.54 14.59 5.20
C LYS A 131 8.43 13.94 3.82
N SER A 132 7.44 13.07 3.62
CA SER A 132 7.21 12.45 2.32
C SER A 132 6.87 13.46 1.24
N LEU A 133 5.99 14.40 1.52
CA LEU A 133 5.60 15.44 0.59
C LEU A 133 6.76 16.38 0.24
N LEU A 134 7.50 16.83 1.24
CA LEU A 134 8.69 17.67 1.02
C LEU A 134 9.76 16.94 0.19
N GLY A 135 9.97 15.65 0.45
CA GLY A 135 10.89 14.82 -0.32
C GLY A 135 10.51 14.64 -1.78
N LEU A 136 9.24 14.78 -2.11
CA LEU A 136 8.71 14.69 -3.48
C LEU A 136 8.56 16.06 -4.16
N GLY A 137 8.99 17.15 -3.51
CA GLY A 137 9.05 18.46 -4.11
C GLY A 137 7.90 19.40 -3.77
N PHE A 138 6.94 18.99 -2.93
CA PHE A 138 5.92 19.88 -2.41
C PHE A 138 6.51 20.85 -1.38
N THR A 139 5.91 22.03 -1.28
CA THR A 139 6.22 23.02 -0.23
C THR A 139 5.18 22.93 0.89
N ARG A 140 5.47 23.48 2.05
CA ARG A 140 4.52 23.52 3.16
C ARG A 140 3.23 24.28 2.81
N GLU A 141 3.33 25.29 1.95
CA GLU A 141 2.17 26.03 1.43
C GLU A 141 1.24 25.16 0.59
N ASP A 142 1.79 24.16 -0.09
CA ASP A 142 1.02 23.24 -0.93
C ASP A 142 0.15 22.28 -0.10
N PHE A 143 0.49 22.03 1.16
CA PHE A 143 -0.19 21.00 1.98
C PHE A 143 -1.68 21.26 2.15
N GLN A 144 -2.08 22.52 2.25
CA GLN A 144 -3.47 22.91 2.43
C GLN A 144 -4.21 23.23 1.11
N ARG A 145 -3.52 23.12 -0.02
CA ARG A 145 -4.13 23.30 -1.33
C ARG A 145 -4.91 22.05 -1.73
N GLN A 146 -5.95 22.24 -2.52
CA GLN A 146 -6.75 21.13 -3.05
C GLN A 146 -5.93 20.31 -4.06
N THR A 147 -6.11 19.00 -4.05
CA THR A 147 -5.47 18.09 -5.02
C THR A 147 -5.83 18.45 -6.45
N SER A 148 -7.05 18.95 -6.68
CA SER A 148 -7.54 19.40 -7.98
C SER A 148 -6.78 20.60 -8.56
N ASP A 149 -6.04 21.37 -7.75
CA ASP A 149 -5.22 22.49 -8.18
C ASP A 149 -3.91 22.08 -8.85
N PHE A 150 -3.59 20.80 -8.82
CA PHE A 150 -2.33 20.24 -9.31
C PHE A 150 -2.51 19.49 -10.63
N SER A 151 -1.44 19.47 -11.44
CA SER A 151 -1.37 18.67 -12.67
C SER A 151 -1.33 17.16 -12.36
N GLY A 152 -1.56 16.35 -13.39
CA GLY A 152 -1.51 14.89 -13.27
C GLY A 152 -0.18 14.36 -12.74
N GLY A 153 0.95 14.95 -13.14
CA GLY A 153 2.27 14.58 -12.64
C GLY A 153 2.45 14.84 -11.13
N TRP A 154 1.96 15.96 -10.64
CA TRP A 154 1.96 16.26 -9.21
C TRP A 154 1.00 15.37 -8.43
N ARG A 155 -0.16 15.06 -8.98
CA ARG A 155 -1.12 14.13 -8.37
C ARG A 155 -0.53 12.71 -8.28
N MET A 156 0.24 12.26 -9.27
CA MET A 156 0.99 11.00 -9.20
C MET A 156 2.04 10.99 -8.09
N ARG A 157 2.66 12.12 -7.80
CA ARG A 157 3.56 12.25 -6.64
C ARG A 157 2.83 12.09 -5.31
N ILE A 158 1.61 12.57 -5.19
CA ILE A 158 0.77 12.33 -4.01
C ILE A 158 0.52 10.83 -3.84
N GLU A 159 0.15 10.13 -4.91
CA GLU A 159 -0.07 8.68 -4.88
C GLU A 159 1.22 7.92 -4.55
N LEU A 160 2.36 8.36 -5.05
CA LEU A 160 3.68 7.81 -4.69
C LEU A 160 3.98 8.02 -3.19
N ALA A 161 3.70 9.20 -2.65
CA ALA A 161 3.86 9.47 -1.22
C ALA A 161 3.01 8.52 -0.36
N LYS A 162 1.76 8.28 -0.75
CA LYS A 162 0.86 7.33 -0.06
C LYS A 162 1.43 5.92 -0.05
N LEU A 163 1.99 5.44 -1.15
CA LEU A 163 2.61 4.12 -1.22
C LEU A 163 3.89 4.04 -0.38
N LEU A 164 4.75 5.05 -0.41
CA LEU A 164 5.98 5.10 0.38
C LEU A 164 5.71 5.11 1.88
N LEU A 165 4.66 5.78 2.33
CA LEU A 165 4.25 5.82 3.73
C LEU A 165 3.80 4.46 4.26
N GLN A 166 3.33 3.57 3.40
CA GLN A 166 3.01 2.19 3.75
C GLN A 166 4.24 1.31 3.94
N LYS A 167 5.45 1.82 3.68
CA LYS A 167 6.74 1.13 3.80
C LYS A 167 6.75 -0.23 3.08
N PRO A 168 6.53 -0.26 1.76
CA PRO A 168 6.52 -1.50 1.01
C PRO A 168 7.91 -2.13 0.95
N ASP A 169 7.96 -3.46 0.90
CA ASP A 169 9.20 -4.21 0.65
C ASP A 169 9.56 -4.16 -0.84
N VAL A 170 8.56 -4.16 -1.71
CA VAL A 170 8.71 -4.02 -3.15
C VAL A 170 7.83 -2.91 -3.66
N LEU A 171 8.40 -1.98 -4.39
CA LEU A 171 7.69 -0.88 -5.05
C LEU A 171 7.77 -1.05 -6.57
N LEU A 172 6.61 -1.21 -7.19
CA LEU A 172 6.47 -1.37 -8.64
C LEU A 172 5.92 -0.07 -9.23
N LEU A 173 6.70 0.58 -10.07
CA LEU A 173 6.35 1.84 -10.72
C LEU A 173 6.19 1.64 -12.21
N ASP A 174 5.03 2.00 -12.74
CA ASP A 174 4.72 1.94 -14.17
C ASP A 174 4.81 3.34 -14.77
N GLU A 175 5.93 3.63 -15.42
CA GLU A 175 6.25 4.94 -16.04
C GLU A 175 5.99 6.14 -15.09
N PRO A 176 6.70 6.19 -13.95
CA PRO A 176 6.51 7.25 -12.97
C PRO A 176 6.96 8.64 -13.47
#